data_ea700470ccecafc89c2a6ccf584f580d
#
_entry.id   ea700470ccecafc89c2a6ccf584f580d
#
_cell.length_a   1.000
_cell.length_b   1.000
_cell.length_c   1.000
_cell.angle_alpha   90.00
_cell.angle_beta   90.00
_cell.angle_gamma   90.00
#
_symmetry.space_group_name_H-M   'P 1'
#
loop_
_entity.id
_entity.type
_entity.pdbx_description
1 polymer ?
#
loop_
_entity_poly.entity_id
_entity_poly.type
_entity_poly.pdbx_seq_one_letter_code
_entity_poly.pdbx_strand_id
1 'polypeptide(L)'
;MFKKIKKNISNIITMYKRLSLKNKPFRTMYYLSIMFFYLIFKIKKVYKIKIKGKNFYYTYKPYSSIGMGGRGQFVLREFYDPFLSYGLDILPKKFNFIDVGCSRGFFTLFLLAINNPDSKGICIDPFNYALDDLSEVLKLNKFENIKIIQGIVSDKMNDKTFIHNTTTPSEASIIKKESHLNKNGFFCKSYTIDQIIYSMNIVKSVEFIKIDAEGAELEILKGGMRTLKDMKPILYLEITRDEKDIRELLVKHDYAIFHFLNGQLKVLKEKLPYTSVVAKPLE
;
A
#
# COMPACT_ATOMS: atom_id res chain seq x y z
N MET A 1 13.03 29.44 -2.06
CA MET A 1 13.72 28.71 -0.99
C MET A 1 12.98 28.77 0.34
N PHE A 2 12.73 29.93 0.92
CA PHE A 2 12.06 30.11 2.23
C PHE A 2 10.62 29.52 2.35
N LYS A 3 9.77 29.65 1.32
CA LYS A 3 8.43 29.04 1.33
C LYS A 3 8.46 27.50 1.44
N LYS A 4 9.45 26.86 0.80
CA LYS A 4 9.66 25.41 0.86
C LYS A 4 10.14 24.95 2.24
N ILE A 5 11.00 25.75 2.87
CA ILE A 5 11.48 25.50 4.24
C ILE A 5 10.33 25.64 5.26
N LYS A 6 9.52 26.70 5.18
CA LYS A 6 8.33 26.90 6.04
C LYS A 6 7.34 25.74 5.91
N LYS A 7 7.06 25.28 4.68
CA LYS A 7 6.18 24.12 4.44
C LYS A 7 6.73 22.86 5.07
N ASN A 8 8.03 22.61 4.95
CA ASN A 8 8.67 21.44 5.55
C ASN A 8 8.64 21.47 7.08
N ILE A 9 8.82 22.63 7.69
CA ILE A 9 8.73 22.80 9.16
C ILE A 9 7.29 22.54 9.64
N SER A 10 6.28 23.10 8.97
CA SER A 10 4.87 22.86 9.30
C SER A 10 4.53 21.37 9.23
N ASN A 11 5.04 20.66 8.23
CA ASN A 11 4.83 19.24 8.08
C ASN A 11 5.51 18.41 9.18
N ILE A 12 6.71 18.81 9.61
CA ILE A 12 7.43 18.20 10.73
C ILE A 12 6.62 18.35 12.03
N ILE A 13 6.03 19.52 12.25
CA ILE A 13 5.21 19.79 13.45
C ILE A 13 3.94 18.94 13.44
N THR A 14 3.27 18.84 12.29
CA THR A 14 2.07 17.99 12.13
C THR A 14 2.40 16.52 12.36
N MET A 15 3.50 16.05 11.81
CA MET A 15 4.03 14.71 12.00
C MET A 15 4.37 14.42 13.47
N TYR A 16 5.05 15.36 14.14
CA TYR A 16 5.35 15.24 15.56
C TYR A 16 4.10 15.01 16.41
N LYS A 17 3.02 15.74 16.08
CA LYS A 17 1.72 15.58 16.74
C LYS A 17 1.06 14.23 16.45
N ARG A 18 1.05 13.80 15.17
CA ARG A 18 0.40 12.54 14.73
C ARG A 18 1.07 11.31 15.32
N LEU A 19 2.37 11.32 15.48
CA LEU A 19 3.14 10.13 15.89
C LEU A 19 3.33 9.99 17.39
N SER A 20 2.67 10.86 18.19
CA SER A 20 2.89 10.81 19.63
C SER A 20 4.38 10.82 20.03
N LEU A 21 5.22 11.43 19.18
CA LEU A 21 6.68 11.48 19.38
C LEU A 21 7.06 12.34 20.59
N LYS A 22 6.08 13.04 21.20
CA LYS A 22 6.25 13.86 22.40
C LYS A 22 7.00 13.12 23.51
N ASN A 23 6.80 11.82 23.60
CA ASN A 23 7.45 10.97 24.61
C ASN A 23 8.70 10.23 24.08
N LYS A 24 9.19 10.56 22.87
CA LYS A 24 10.31 9.89 22.21
C LYS A 24 11.32 10.90 21.63
N PRO A 25 11.89 11.80 22.42
CA PRO A 25 12.70 12.92 21.92
C PRO A 25 13.92 12.46 21.12
N PHE A 26 14.60 11.40 21.53
CA PHE A 26 15.78 10.88 20.83
C PHE A 26 15.45 10.34 19.42
N ARG A 27 14.32 9.67 19.25
CA ARG A 27 13.87 9.18 17.93
C ARG A 27 13.51 10.35 17.02
N THR A 28 12.86 11.37 17.57
CA THR A 28 12.53 12.59 16.83
C THR A 28 13.80 13.31 16.37
N MET A 29 14.77 13.52 17.25
CA MET A 29 16.05 14.13 16.89
C MET A 29 16.79 13.32 15.83
N TYR A 30 16.84 11.99 15.95
CA TYR A 30 17.44 11.14 14.96
C TYR A 30 16.77 11.28 13.58
N TYR A 31 15.43 11.28 13.52
CA TYR A 31 14.69 11.49 12.29
C TYR A 31 14.96 12.86 11.67
N LEU A 32 14.95 13.92 12.49
CA LEU A 32 15.24 15.27 12.04
C LEU A 32 16.67 15.41 11.50
N SER A 33 17.64 14.74 12.12
CA SER A 33 19.01 14.72 11.62
C SER A 33 19.11 14.04 10.24
N ILE A 34 18.43 12.93 10.04
CA ILE A 34 18.37 12.26 8.74
C ILE A 34 17.75 13.18 7.68
N MET A 35 16.65 13.86 8.00
CA MET A 35 16.04 14.83 7.10
C MET A 35 16.97 15.97 6.75
N PHE A 36 17.67 16.53 7.75
CA PHE A 36 18.63 17.61 7.57
C PHE A 36 19.76 17.20 6.64
N PHE A 37 20.42 16.07 6.91
CA PHE A 37 21.50 15.56 6.06
C PHE A 37 21.04 15.26 4.63
N TYR A 38 19.86 14.70 4.46
CA TYR A 38 19.32 14.47 3.12
C TYR A 38 19.00 15.77 2.37
N LEU A 39 18.42 16.77 3.04
CA LEU A 39 18.06 18.03 2.41
C LEU A 39 19.30 18.80 1.93
N ILE A 40 20.40 18.74 2.70
CA ILE A 40 21.65 19.45 2.38
C ILE A 40 22.48 18.65 1.39
N PHE A 41 22.76 17.40 1.70
CA PHE A 41 23.79 16.60 0.99
C PHE A 41 23.20 15.61 -0.01
N LYS A 42 21.86 15.46 -0.07
CA LYS A 42 21.17 14.45 -0.93
C LYS A 42 21.67 13.01 -0.71
N ILE A 43 22.22 12.73 0.45
CA ILE A 43 22.76 11.42 0.78
C ILE A 43 21.62 10.44 1.02
N LYS A 44 21.56 9.40 0.20
CA LYS A 44 20.69 8.25 0.45
C LYS A 44 21.32 7.38 1.53
N LYS A 45 20.56 7.09 2.57
CA LYS A 45 21.00 6.14 3.60
C LYS A 45 20.26 4.82 3.45
N VAL A 46 21.02 3.73 3.48
CA VAL A 46 20.47 2.37 3.57
C VAL A 46 20.29 2.03 5.04
N TYR A 47 19.10 1.59 5.38
CA TYR A 47 18.74 1.17 6.73
C TYR A 47 18.53 -0.32 6.77
N LYS A 48 18.96 -0.93 7.85
CA LYS A 48 18.71 -2.33 8.17
C LYS A 48 17.56 -2.39 9.18
N ILE A 49 16.53 -3.13 8.85
CA ILE A 49 15.39 -3.42 9.73
C ILE A 49 15.25 -4.92 9.94
N LYS A 50 14.60 -5.29 11.03
CA LYS A 50 14.28 -6.68 11.33
C LYS A 50 12.76 -6.85 11.33
N ILE A 51 12.24 -7.70 10.44
CA ILE A 51 10.82 -8.04 10.34
C ILE A 51 10.70 -9.54 10.57
N LYS A 52 9.89 -9.97 11.56
CA LYS A 52 9.69 -11.40 11.89
C LYS A 52 11.02 -12.19 11.96
N GLY A 53 12.04 -11.59 12.56
CA GLY A 53 13.35 -12.24 12.74
C GLY A 53 14.33 -12.11 11.57
N LYS A 54 13.89 -11.79 10.34
CA LYS A 54 14.72 -11.63 9.15
C LYS A 54 15.21 -10.19 8.98
N ASN A 55 16.40 -10.03 8.43
CA ASN A 55 16.98 -8.71 8.15
C ASN A 55 16.58 -8.25 6.75
N PHE A 56 16.14 -7.00 6.63
CA PHE A 56 15.82 -6.34 5.37
C PHE A 56 16.56 -5.01 5.27
N TYR A 57 16.81 -4.60 4.04
CA TYR A 57 17.44 -3.33 3.73
C TYR A 57 16.47 -2.46 2.96
N TYR A 58 16.42 -1.17 3.27
CA TYR A 58 15.62 -0.21 2.54
C TYR A 58 16.30 1.14 2.48
N THR A 59 16.00 1.88 1.43
CA THR A 59 16.47 3.25 1.28
C THR A 59 15.39 4.20 1.76
N TYR A 60 15.79 5.21 2.49
CA TYR A 60 14.92 6.29 2.88
C TYR A 60 15.40 7.60 2.27
N LYS A 61 14.54 8.19 1.47
CA LYS A 61 14.68 9.55 0.97
C LYS A 61 13.60 10.38 1.67
N PRO A 62 13.93 11.25 2.61
CA PRO A 62 12.95 12.15 3.22
C PRO A 62 12.49 13.16 2.18
N TYR A 63 11.56 12.76 1.34
CA TYR A 63 11.00 13.63 0.34
C TYR A 63 10.05 14.65 0.94
N SER A 64 10.11 15.76 0.30
CA SER A 64 9.38 16.99 0.29
C SER A 64 7.88 16.95 0.56
N SER A 65 7.22 15.90 0.35
CA SER A 65 5.82 15.77 0.68
C SER A 65 5.68 14.76 1.79
N ILE A 66 5.88 15.20 2.97
CA ILE A 66 5.01 14.91 3.99
C ILE A 66 4.79 13.45 4.26
N GLY A 67 5.02 13.21 5.31
CA GLY A 67 4.51 12.08 5.97
C GLY A 67 5.61 11.08 6.02
N MET A 68 5.73 10.57 7.14
CA MET A 68 6.26 9.28 7.37
C MET A 68 5.32 8.28 6.71
N GLY A 69 5.15 8.35 5.40
CA GLY A 69 4.63 7.23 4.65
C GLY A 69 5.36 5.98 5.12
N GLY A 70 4.82 4.82 4.92
CA GLY A 70 5.26 3.57 5.51
C GLY A 70 6.76 3.42 5.82
N ARG A 71 7.65 4.00 5.01
CA ARG A 71 9.10 3.98 5.26
C ARG A 71 9.57 4.80 6.46
N GLY A 72 8.88 5.89 6.81
CA GLY A 72 9.16 6.61 8.04
C GLY A 72 8.87 5.77 9.27
N GLN A 73 7.88 4.90 9.20
CA GLN A 73 7.57 3.94 10.24
C GLN A 73 8.73 2.95 10.45
N PHE A 74 9.44 2.53 9.40
CA PHE A 74 10.64 1.71 9.54
C PHE A 74 11.74 2.44 10.32
N VAL A 75 11.97 3.73 10.03
CA VAL A 75 12.98 4.53 10.74
C VAL A 75 12.65 4.64 12.21
N LEU A 76 11.39 4.86 12.53
CA LEU A 76 10.92 5.00 13.89
C LEU A 76 10.65 3.67 14.59
N ARG A 77 10.66 2.58 13.84
CA ARG A 77 10.30 1.23 14.32
C ARG A 77 8.88 1.18 14.92
N GLU A 78 7.98 1.97 14.35
CA GLU A 78 6.58 2.04 14.75
C GLU A 78 5.70 1.68 13.56
N PHE A 79 4.84 0.69 13.75
CA PHE A 79 3.94 0.19 12.73
C PHE A 79 2.51 0.41 13.21
N TYR A 80 1.78 1.22 12.47
CA TYR A 80 0.40 1.59 12.84
C TYR A 80 -0.65 0.75 12.12
N ASP A 81 -0.25 -0.02 11.12
CA ASP A 81 -1.15 -0.88 10.39
C ASP A 81 -1.48 -2.13 11.21
N PRO A 82 -2.75 -2.36 11.56
CA PRO A 82 -3.15 -3.49 12.38
C PRO A 82 -2.86 -4.84 11.72
N PHE A 83 -2.98 -4.94 10.39
CA PHE A 83 -2.69 -6.17 9.67
C PHE A 83 -1.21 -6.52 9.75
N LEU A 84 -0.33 -5.55 9.57
CA LEU A 84 1.12 -5.76 9.67
C LEU A 84 1.55 -6.13 11.09
N SER A 85 0.82 -5.66 12.09
CA SER A 85 1.11 -5.94 13.49
C SER A 85 0.58 -7.30 13.95
N TYR A 86 -0.64 -7.66 13.54
CA TYR A 86 -1.39 -8.78 14.10
C TYR A 86 -1.95 -9.76 13.06
N GLY A 87 -2.05 -9.36 11.79
CA GLY A 87 -2.77 -10.09 10.73
C GLY A 87 -1.92 -10.99 9.86
N LEU A 88 -0.60 -10.83 9.88
CA LEU A 88 0.28 -11.59 8.98
C LEU A 88 0.22 -13.11 9.21
N ASP A 89 -0.09 -13.54 10.42
CA ASP A 89 -0.11 -14.95 10.79
C ASP A 89 -1.33 -15.70 10.24
N ILE A 90 -2.33 -14.99 9.65
CA ILE A 90 -3.46 -15.63 8.95
C ILE A 90 -3.10 -16.11 7.54
N LEU A 91 -1.96 -15.64 7.01
CA LEU A 91 -1.52 -16.01 5.66
C LEU A 91 -0.84 -17.37 5.67
N PRO A 92 -0.99 -18.17 4.59
CA PRO A 92 -0.27 -19.42 4.48
C PRO A 92 1.25 -19.20 4.45
N LYS A 93 2.04 -20.22 4.74
CA LYS A 93 3.51 -20.15 4.72
C LYS A 93 4.08 -19.85 3.33
N LYS A 94 3.34 -20.20 2.28
CA LYS A 94 3.67 -19.89 0.89
C LYS A 94 2.42 -19.34 0.23
N PHE A 95 2.51 -18.14 -0.33
CA PHE A 95 1.40 -17.48 -1.03
C PHE A 95 1.93 -16.55 -2.11
N ASN A 96 1.23 -16.49 -3.22
CA ASN A 96 1.41 -15.45 -4.20
C ASN A 96 0.47 -14.28 -3.85
N PHE A 97 0.88 -13.06 -4.15
CA PHE A 97 0.12 -11.90 -3.75
C PHE A 97 0.04 -10.81 -4.83
N ILE A 98 -0.99 -9.97 -4.70
CA ILE A 98 -1.09 -8.70 -5.41
C ILE A 98 -1.19 -7.58 -4.38
N ASP A 99 -0.34 -6.57 -4.52
CA ASP A 99 -0.33 -5.34 -3.71
C ASP A 99 -0.78 -4.18 -4.62
N VAL A 100 -2.07 -3.85 -4.56
CA VAL A 100 -2.66 -2.73 -5.28
C VAL A 100 -2.53 -1.46 -4.45
N GLY A 101 -1.96 -0.41 -5.05
CA GLY A 101 -1.54 0.77 -4.32
C GLY A 101 -0.31 0.50 -3.46
N CYS A 102 0.67 -0.21 -4.04
CA CYS A 102 1.86 -0.64 -3.31
C CYS A 102 2.76 0.52 -2.89
N SER A 103 2.59 1.69 -3.48
CA SER A 103 3.40 2.86 -3.21
C SER A 103 4.90 2.51 -3.26
N ARG A 104 5.64 2.81 -2.22
CA ARG A 104 7.09 2.53 -2.12
C ARG A 104 7.41 1.15 -1.54
N GLY A 105 6.42 0.25 -1.46
CA GLY A 105 6.59 -1.13 -1.02
C GLY A 105 6.71 -1.35 0.48
N PHE A 106 6.11 -0.46 1.27
CA PHE A 106 6.10 -0.65 2.72
C PHE A 106 5.39 -1.96 3.11
N PHE A 107 4.16 -2.13 2.65
CA PHE A 107 3.37 -3.34 2.90
C PHE A 107 4.02 -4.57 2.23
N THR A 108 4.44 -4.41 0.98
CA THR A 108 5.16 -5.45 0.22
C THR A 108 6.31 -6.07 1.00
N LEU A 109 7.14 -5.25 1.69
CA LEU A 109 8.28 -5.78 2.46
C LEU A 109 7.86 -6.69 3.60
N PHE A 110 6.74 -6.41 4.27
CA PHE A 110 6.21 -7.30 5.31
C PHE A 110 5.73 -8.62 4.72
N LEU A 111 5.02 -8.58 3.59
CA LEU A 111 4.60 -9.81 2.91
C LEU A 111 5.81 -10.67 2.53
N LEU A 112 6.86 -10.06 1.98
CA LEU A 112 8.09 -10.76 1.61
C LEU A 112 8.86 -11.31 2.82
N ALA A 113 8.76 -10.64 3.98
CA ALA A 113 9.42 -11.08 5.20
C ALA A 113 8.89 -12.40 5.74
N ILE A 114 7.60 -12.65 5.59
CA ILE A 114 6.93 -13.86 6.10
C ILE A 114 6.80 -14.95 5.06
N ASN A 115 6.95 -14.60 3.78
CA ASN A 115 6.68 -15.49 2.66
C ASN A 115 7.85 -16.42 2.33
N ASN A 116 7.55 -17.42 1.53
CA ASN A 116 8.54 -18.31 0.93
C ASN A 116 9.30 -17.56 -0.20
N PRO A 117 10.63 -17.72 -0.33
CA PRO A 117 11.41 -17.07 -1.41
C PRO A 117 10.90 -17.38 -2.83
N ASP A 118 10.31 -18.56 -3.05
CA ASP A 118 9.78 -18.96 -4.35
C ASP A 118 8.42 -18.35 -4.69
N SER A 119 7.81 -17.65 -3.75
CA SER A 119 6.50 -17.00 -3.96
C SER A 119 6.63 -15.81 -4.89
N LYS A 120 5.58 -15.58 -5.67
CA LYS A 120 5.51 -14.48 -6.61
C LYS A 120 4.64 -13.35 -6.07
N GLY A 121 5.02 -12.13 -6.38
CA GLY A 121 4.24 -10.94 -6.05
C GLY A 121 4.07 -10.02 -7.24
N ILE A 122 2.94 -9.33 -7.27
CA ILE A 122 2.66 -8.28 -8.25
C ILE A 122 2.36 -7.01 -7.47
N CYS A 123 3.13 -5.96 -7.74
CA CYS A 123 3.01 -4.65 -7.11
C CYS A 123 2.56 -3.63 -8.15
N ILE A 124 1.47 -2.92 -7.88
CA ILE A 124 0.87 -1.99 -8.83
C ILE A 124 0.67 -0.63 -8.18
N ASP A 125 1.15 0.42 -8.85
CA ASP A 125 0.98 1.81 -8.41
C ASP A 125 1.08 2.74 -9.62
N PRO A 126 0.34 3.85 -9.68
CA PRO A 126 0.44 4.79 -10.80
C PRO A 126 1.71 5.65 -10.78
N PHE A 127 2.38 5.80 -9.64
CA PHE A 127 3.48 6.75 -9.47
C PHE A 127 4.86 6.13 -9.72
N ASN A 128 5.49 6.46 -10.86
CA ASN A 128 6.83 5.97 -11.20
C ASN A 128 7.86 6.17 -10.09
N TYR A 129 7.89 7.34 -9.47
CA TYR A 129 8.88 7.63 -8.41
C TYR A 129 8.72 6.70 -7.19
N ALA A 130 7.51 6.21 -6.93
CA ALA A 130 7.24 5.25 -5.87
C ALA A 130 7.72 3.85 -6.26
N LEU A 131 7.45 3.47 -7.51
CA LEU A 131 7.88 2.19 -8.08
C LEU A 131 9.40 2.10 -8.25
N ASP A 132 10.08 3.20 -8.60
CA ASP A 132 11.55 3.26 -8.64
C ASP A 132 12.15 2.99 -7.26
N ASP A 133 11.55 3.59 -6.22
CA ASP A 133 11.96 3.35 -4.85
C ASP A 133 11.69 1.89 -4.42
N LEU A 134 10.55 1.30 -4.79
CA LEU A 134 10.26 -0.11 -4.55
C LEU A 134 11.28 -1.01 -5.27
N SER A 135 11.55 -0.74 -6.55
CA SER A 135 12.54 -1.50 -7.34
C SER A 135 13.93 -1.49 -6.69
N GLU A 136 14.37 -0.34 -6.19
CA GLU A 136 15.64 -0.23 -5.45
C GLU A 136 15.64 -1.13 -4.20
N VAL A 137 14.55 -1.13 -3.44
CA VAL A 137 14.41 -1.96 -2.23
C VAL A 137 14.39 -3.44 -2.54
N LEU A 138 13.67 -3.85 -3.59
CA LEU A 138 13.64 -5.25 -4.03
C LEU A 138 15.04 -5.74 -4.43
N LYS A 139 15.80 -4.94 -5.19
CA LYS A 139 17.18 -5.25 -5.57
C LYS A 139 18.11 -5.37 -4.36
N LEU A 140 18.02 -4.46 -3.40
CA LEU A 140 18.83 -4.49 -2.17
C LEU A 140 18.62 -5.78 -1.36
N ASN A 141 17.41 -6.34 -1.42
CA ASN A 141 17.04 -7.55 -0.69
C ASN A 141 17.04 -8.82 -1.57
N LYS A 142 17.46 -8.72 -2.83
CA LYS A 142 17.54 -9.82 -3.80
C LYS A 142 16.17 -10.52 -4.06
N PHE A 143 15.10 -9.74 -4.10
CA PHE A 143 13.77 -10.24 -4.46
C PHE A 143 13.58 -10.16 -5.98
N GLU A 144 13.66 -11.30 -6.64
CA GLU A 144 13.57 -11.39 -8.12
C GLU A 144 12.17 -11.79 -8.61
N ASN A 145 11.38 -12.44 -7.76
CA ASN A 145 10.05 -12.97 -8.11
C ASN A 145 8.91 -11.94 -7.96
N ILE A 146 9.24 -10.64 -7.98
CA ILE A 146 8.27 -9.57 -7.81
C ILE A 146 8.14 -8.77 -9.11
N LYS A 147 6.94 -8.77 -9.67
CA LYS A 147 6.62 -7.97 -10.85
C LYS A 147 6.08 -6.60 -10.42
N ILE A 148 6.68 -5.55 -10.96
CA ILE A 148 6.21 -4.18 -10.79
C ILE A 148 5.45 -3.77 -12.05
N ILE A 149 4.25 -3.20 -11.87
CA ILE A 149 3.39 -2.68 -12.93
C ILE A 149 3.08 -1.22 -12.62
N GLN A 150 3.41 -0.32 -13.56
CA GLN A 150 2.93 1.05 -13.49
C GLN A 150 1.51 1.12 -14.03
N GLY A 151 0.57 1.58 -13.23
CA GLY A 151 -0.82 1.74 -13.61
C GLY A 151 -1.74 1.74 -12.40
N ILE A 152 -3.01 1.77 -12.70
CA ILE A 152 -4.09 1.62 -11.72
C ILE A 152 -4.83 0.31 -11.94
N VAL A 153 -5.55 -0.13 -10.92
CA VAL A 153 -6.50 -1.23 -11.02
C VAL A 153 -7.92 -0.69 -10.94
N SER A 154 -8.83 -1.21 -11.77
CA SER A 154 -10.22 -0.77 -11.86
C SER A 154 -11.11 -1.91 -12.36
N ASP A 155 -12.39 -1.61 -12.61
CA ASP A 155 -13.37 -2.54 -13.20
C ASP A 155 -13.18 -2.72 -14.71
N LYS A 156 -12.41 -1.85 -15.36
CA LYS A 156 -12.20 -1.84 -16.83
C LYS A 156 -10.75 -1.58 -17.18
N MET A 157 -10.31 -2.24 -18.23
CA MET A 157 -9.06 -1.93 -18.89
C MET A 157 -9.21 -0.66 -19.71
N ASN A 158 -8.26 0.27 -19.58
CA ASN A 158 -8.18 1.46 -20.40
C ASN A 158 -6.71 1.87 -20.56
N ASP A 159 -6.32 2.25 -21.77
CA ASP A 159 -4.95 2.67 -22.06
C ASP A 159 -4.64 4.08 -21.52
N LYS A 160 -5.67 4.89 -21.29
CA LYS A 160 -5.52 6.27 -20.80
C LYS A 160 -6.56 6.59 -19.74
N THR A 161 -6.20 6.42 -18.48
CA THR A 161 -7.00 6.89 -17.34
C THR A 161 -6.29 8.06 -16.69
N PHE A 162 -7.02 9.15 -16.46
CA PHE A 162 -6.45 10.36 -15.86
C PHE A 162 -6.40 10.23 -14.34
N ILE A 163 -5.23 10.45 -13.78
CA ILE A 163 -4.99 10.50 -12.34
C ILE A 163 -4.75 11.94 -11.95
N HIS A 164 -5.57 12.46 -11.06
CA HIS A 164 -5.35 13.78 -10.47
C HIS A 164 -4.23 13.71 -9.45
N ASN A 165 -3.20 14.50 -9.68
CA ASN A 165 -2.09 14.62 -8.75
C ASN A 165 -2.49 15.64 -7.68
N THR A 166 -2.90 15.17 -6.53
CA THR A 166 -3.09 16.04 -5.37
C THR A 166 -1.74 16.39 -4.75
N THR A 167 -1.72 17.31 -3.81
CA THR A 167 -0.48 17.72 -3.12
C THR A 167 0.16 16.61 -2.31
N THR A 168 -0.59 15.53 -2.07
CA THR A 168 -0.17 14.32 -1.37
C THR A 168 -0.45 13.10 -2.24
N PRO A 169 0.53 12.24 -2.55
CA PRO A 169 0.34 11.03 -3.35
C PRO A 169 -0.70 10.06 -2.78
N SER A 170 -0.91 10.10 -1.47
CA SER A 170 -1.91 9.32 -0.75
C SER A 170 -3.36 9.80 -0.97
N GLU A 171 -3.58 10.87 -1.70
CA GLU A 171 -4.91 11.43 -1.97
C GLU A 171 -5.22 11.43 -3.48
N ALA A 172 -4.41 10.75 -4.28
CA ALA A 172 -4.63 10.68 -5.71
C ALA A 172 -5.89 9.86 -6.02
N SER A 173 -6.85 10.46 -6.70
CA SER A 173 -8.10 9.81 -7.05
C SER A 173 -8.32 9.77 -8.56
N ILE A 174 -9.06 8.76 -9.01
CA ILE A 174 -9.51 8.66 -10.40
C ILE A 174 -10.60 9.70 -10.64
N ILE A 175 -10.39 10.59 -11.59
CA ILE A 175 -11.44 11.52 -12.03
C ILE A 175 -12.27 10.87 -13.13
N LYS A 176 -13.55 10.62 -12.83
CA LYS A 176 -14.52 10.06 -13.78
C LYS A 176 -15.11 11.10 -14.77
N LYS A 177 -14.86 12.42 -14.58
CA LYS A 177 -15.42 13.48 -15.45
C LYS A 177 -14.31 14.38 -15.98
N GLU A 178 -14.24 14.54 -17.30
CA GLU A 178 -13.30 15.40 -18.01
C GLU A 178 -13.40 16.90 -17.61
N SER A 179 -14.55 17.34 -17.09
CA SER A 179 -14.77 18.73 -16.65
C SER A 179 -13.90 19.18 -15.47
N HIS A 180 -13.18 18.27 -14.82
CA HIS A 180 -12.30 18.53 -13.68
C HIS A 180 -10.80 18.30 -14.01
N LEU A 181 -10.43 18.27 -15.29
CA LEU A 181 -9.04 18.19 -15.73
C LEU A 181 -8.28 19.48 -15.36
N ASN A 182 -8.05 19.66 -14.06
CA ASN A 182 -7.11 20.68 -13.62
C ASN A 182 -5.68 20.29 -14.03
N LYS A 183 -4.83 21.27 -14.28
CA LYS A 183 -3.47 21.16 -14.85
C LYS A 183 -2.49 20.23 -14.11
N ASN A 184 -2.88 19.60 -13.00
CA ASN A 184 -2.02 18.79 -12.14
C ASN A 184 -2.44 17.32 -12.16
N GLY A 185 -2.15 16.62 -13.25
CA GLY A 185 -2.41 15.19 -13.35
C GLY A 185 -1.63 14.55 -14.48
N PHE A 186 -1.76 13.25 -14.60
CA PHE A 186 -1.13 12.48 -15.67
C PHE A 186 -2.05 11.32 -16.08
N PHE A 187 -1.81 10.80 -17.28
CA PHE A 187 -2.50 9.62 -17.77
C PHE A 187 -1.68 8.37 -17.47
N CYS A 188 -2.35 7.31 -17.06
CA CYS A 188 -1.77 6.00 -16.96
C CYS A 188 -2.74 4.92 -17.45
N LYS A 189 -2.22 3.72 -17.66
CA LYS A 189 -2.99 2.56 -18.04
C LYS A 189 -3.77 2.02 -16.84
N SER A 190 -5.00 1.58 -17.06
CA SER A 190 -5.76 0.80 -16.08
C SER A 190 -5.84 -0.67 -16.47
N TYR A 191 -5.87 -1.51 -15.46
CA TYR A 191 -5.94 -2.96 -15.54
C TYR A 191 -7.10 -3.46 -14.69
N THR A 192 -7.57 -4.66 -14.97
CA THR A 192 -8.43 -5.39 -14.02
C THR A 192 -7.59 -6.46 -13.30
N ILE A 193 -8.00 -6.88 -12.10
CA ILE A 193 -7.34 -7.99 -11.40
C ILE A 193 -7.37 -9.25 -12.28
N ASP A 194 -8.52 -9.53 -12.89
CA ASP A 194 -8.69 -10.70 -13.75
C ASP A 194 -7.73 -10.67 -14.96
N GLN A 195 -7.54 -9.50 -15.58
CA GLN A 195 -6.57 -9.35 -16.66
C GLN A 195 -5.14 -9.61 -16.20
N ILE A 196 -4.75 -9.05 -15.06
CA ILE A 196 -3.40 -9.22 -14.50
C ILE A 196 -3.11 -10.71 -14.29
N ILE A 197 -4.05 -11.46 -13.77
CA ILE A 197 -3.88 -12.87 -13.47
C ILE A 197 -3.97 -13.74 -14.73
N TYR A 198 -5.07 -13.65 -15.47
CA TYR A 198 -5.37 -14.60 -16.53
C TYR A 198 -4.73 -14.24 -17.87
N SER A 199 -4.57 -12.95 -18.19
CA SER A 199 -4.02 -12.53 -19.47
C SER A 199 -2.51 -12.33 -19.43
N MET A 200 -1.97 -11.79 -18.33
CA MET A 200 -0.53 -11.59 -18.21
C MET A 200 0.22 -12.86 -17.76
N ASN A 201 -0.51 -13.85 -17.23
CA ASN A 201 0.03 -15.15 -16.78
C ASN A 201 1.29 -15.02 -15.90
N ILE A 202 1.33 -14.01 -15.03
CA ILE A 202 2.48 -13.75 -14.14
C ILE A 202 2.49 -14.75 -12.99
N VAL A 203 1.30 -15.05 -12.47
CA VAL A 203 1.07 -16.01 -11.38
C VAL A 203 -0.03 -17.01 -11.78
N LYS A 204 0.07 -18.24 -11.29
CA LYS A 204 -0.93 -19.30 -11.55
C LYS A 204 -2.08 -19.28 -10.54
N SER A 205 -1.79 -18.85 -9.32
CA SER A 205 -2.75 -18.67 -8.22
C SER A 205 -2.40 -17.41 -7.44
N VAL A 206 -3.37 -16.85 -6.77
CA VAL A 206 -3.19 -15.72 -5.85
C VAL A 206 -3.95 -16.05 -4.58
N GLU A 207 -3.23 -16.11 -3.49
CA GLU A 207 -3.77 -16.43 -2.16
C GLU A 207 -4.03 -15.18 -1.32
N PHE A 208 -3.44 -14.04 -1.71
CA PHE A 208 -3.61 -12.79 -0.99
C PHE A 208 -3.65 -11.57 -1.91
N ILE A 209 -4.60 -10.67 -1.69
CA ILE A 209 -4.68 -9.38 -2.39
C ILE A 209 -4.85 -8.25 -1.36
N LYS A 210 -3.91 -7.30 -1.36
CA LYS A 210 -4.07 -6.02 -0.66
C LYS A 210 -4.61 -4.99 -1.64
N ILE A 211 -5.62 -4.23 -1.22
CA ILE A 211 -6.22 -3.13 -1.97
C ILE A 211 -6.26 -1.89 -1.07
N ASP A 212 -5.52 -0.87 -1.47
CA ASP A 212 -5.44 0.42 -0.82
C ASP A 212 -5.28 1.45 -1.96
N ALA A 213 -6.42 1.89 -2.46
CA ALA A 213 -6.51 2.62 -3.73
C ALA A 213 -7.35 3.91 -3.62
N GLU A 214 -7.41 4.47 -2.38
CA GLU A 214 -7.97 5.80 -2.10
C GLU A 214 -9.38 5.99 -2.70
N GLY A 215 -10.23 4.98 -2.54
CA GLY A 215 -11.63 5.00 -2.93
C GLY A 215 -11.96 4.33 -4.27
N ALA A 216 -11.07 3.53 -4.84
CA ALA A 216 -11.35 2.70 -6.02
C ALA A 216 -11.61 1.22 -5.65
N GLU A 217 -11.76 0.90 -4.37
CA GLU A 217 -11.82 -0.47 -3.85
C GLU A 217 -12.96 -1.27 -4.48
N LEU A 218 -14.15 -0.65 -4.62
CA LEU A 218 -15.32 -1.30 -5.22
C LEU A 218 -15.08 -1.64 -6.71
N GLU A 219 -14.55 -0.70 -7.48
CA GLU A 219 -14.23 -0.90 -8.89
C GLU A 219 -13.18 -1.98 -9.07
N ILE A 220 -12.16 -1.99 -8.21
CA ILE A 220 -11.11 -3.02 -8.23
C ILE A 220 -11.69 -4.41 -7.97
N LEU A 221 -12.55 -4.55 -6.96
CA LEU A 221 -13.23 -5.81 -6.68
C LEU A 221 -14.09 -6.26 -7.86
N LYS A 222 -14.85 -5.34 -8.50
CA LYS A 222 -15.62 -5.65 -9.72
C LYS A 222 -14.74 -6.13 -10.87
N GLY A 223 -13.53 -5.58 -11.01
CA GLY A 223 -12.53 -6.02 -11.99
C GLY A 223 -11.84 -7.34 -11.66
N GLY A 224 -12.12 -7.92 -10.51
CA GLY A 224 -11.53 -9.17 -10.03
C GLY A 224 -12.55 -10.29 -9.79
N MET A 225 -13.76 -10.20 -10.35
CA MET A 225 -14.86 -11.12 -10.04
C MET A 225 -14.54 -12.58 -10.31
N ARG A 226 -13.88 -12.87 -11.41
CA ARG A 226 -13.44 -14.23 -11.75
C ARG A 226 -12.40 -14.74 -10.74
N THR A 227 -11.44 -13.88 -10.38
CA THR A 227 -10.42 -14.19 -9.38
C THR A 227 -11.04 -14.48 -8.01
N LEU A 228 -11.98 -13.64 -7.57
CA LEU A 228 -12.68 -13.84 -6.28
C LEU A 228 -13.43 -15.17 -6.25
N LYS A 229 -14.05 -15.55 -7.37
CA LYS A 229 -14.78 -16.83 -7.49
C LYS A 229 -13.86 -18.04 -7.58
N ASP A 230 -12.86 -17.98 -8.46
CA ASP A 230 -12.07 -19.16 -8.84
C ASP A 230 -10.91 -19.43 -7.88
N MET A 231 -10.30 -18.38 -7.32
CA MET A 231 -9.10 -18.49 -6.48
C MET A 231 -9.38 -18.20 -5.01
N LYS A 232 -10.47 -17.49 -4.70
CA LYS A 232 -10.89 -17.16 -3.34
C LYS A 232 -9.75 -16.62 -2.45
N PRO A 233 -9.00 -15.57 -2.87
CA PRO A 233 -7.88 -15.05 -2.09
C PRO A 233 -8.35 -14.41 -0.79
N ILE A 234 -7.50 -14.40 0.23
CA ILE A 234 -7.67 -13.52 1.38
C ILE A 234 -7.46 -12.08 0.91
N LEU A 235 -8.38 -11.18 1.29
CA LEU A 235 -8.33 -9.77 0.92
C LEU A 235 -7.99 -8.93 2.14
N TYR A 236 -7.14 -7.91 1.94
CA TYR A 236 -6.96 -6.81 2.85
C TYR A 236 -7.33 -5.51 2.16
N LEU A 237 -8.32 -4.81 2.67
CA LEU A 237 -8.93 -3.64 2.04
C LEU A 237 -8.82 -2.44 2.98
N GLU A 238 -8.33 -1.30 2.46
CA GLU A 238 -8.47 -0.01 3.13
C GLU A 238 -9.67 0.72 2.52
N ILE A 239 -10.82 0.68 3.24
CA ILE A 239 -12.09 1.16 2.72
C ILE A 239 -12.26 2.64 3.07
N THR A 240 -12.39 3.47 2.04
CA THR A 240 -12.58 4.92 2.18
C THR A 240 -13.98 5.39 1.73
N ARG A 241 -14.66 4.62 0.89
CA ARG A 241 -16.02 4.88 0.41
C ARG A 241 -16.72 3.59 -0.03
N ASP A 242 -17.99 3.70 -0.43
CA ASP A 242 -18.81 2.60 -0.99
C ASP A 242 -18.88 1.35 -0.09
N GLU A 243 -18.79 1.54 1.25
CA GLU A 243 -18.72 0.45 2.21
C GLU A 243 -19.89 -0.53 2.13
N LYS A 244 -21.09 -0.05 1.82
CA LYS A 244 -22.27 -0.90 1.68
C LYS A 244 -22.17 -1.83 0.49
N ASP A 245 -21.80 -1.28 -0.68
CA ASP A 245 -21.71 -2.03 -1.93
C ASP A 245 -20.55 -3.03 -1.88
N ILE A 246 -19.41 -2.64 -1.26
CA ILE A 246 -18.29 -3.55 -1.02
C ILE A 246 -18.71 -4.72 -0.15
N ARG A 247 -19.43 -4.45 0.94
CA ARG A 247 -19.96 -5.50 1.82
C ARG A 247 -20.89 -6.45 1.09
N GLU A 248 -21.88 -5.91 0.37
CA GLU A 248 -22.83 -6.71 -0.38
C GLU A 248 -22.14 -7.59 -1.42
N LEU A 249 -21.15 -7.04 -2.14
CA LEU A 249 -20.36 -7.78 -3.11
C LEU A 249 -19.59 -8.93 -2.44
N LEU A 250 -18.89 -8.67 -1.34
CA LEU A 250 -18.08 -9.68 -0.65
C LEU A 250 -18.96 -10.80 -0.09
N VAL A 251 -20.07 -10.46 0.59
CA VAL A 251 -20.99 -11.45 1.14
C VAL A 251 -21.63 -12.30 0.04
N LYS A 252 -22.02 -11.69 -1.08
CA LYS A 252 -22.56 -12.40 -2.26
C LYS A 252 -21.59 -13.42 -2.85
N HIS A 253 -20.29 -13.22 -2.64
CA HIS A 253 -19.24 -14.11 -3.13
C HIS A 253 -18.64 -14.99 -2.04
N ASP A 254 -19.40 -15.26 -0.98
CA ASP A 254 -19.04 -16.16 0.12
C ASP A 254 -17.81 -15.72 0.91
N TYR A 255 -17.66 -14.40 1.15
CA TYR A 255 -16.63 -13.87 2.03
C TYR A 255 -17.18 -13.47 3.39
N ALA A 256 -16.51 -13.90 4.45
CA ALA A 256 -16.67 -13.35 5.78
C ALA A 256 -15.74 -12.15 5.98
N ILE A 257 -16.23 -11.08 6.60
CA ILE A 257 -15.49 -9.84 6.80
C ILE A 257 -15.10 -9.71 8.25
N PHE A 258 -13.84 -9.34 8.48
CA PHE A 258 -13.24 -9.21 9.80
C PHE A 258 -12.59 -7.84 9.95
N HIS A 259 -12.47 -7.40 11.19
CA HIS A 259 -11.69 -6.23 11.58
C HIS A 259 -10.79 -6.54 12.77
N PHE A 260 -9.77 -5.71 12.98
CA PHE A 260 -8.92 -5.84 14.16
C PHE A 260 -9.50 -5.05 15.33
N LEU A 261 -9.76 -5.73 16.43
CA LEU A 261 -10.17 -5.13 17.70
C LEU A 261 -9.25 -5.64 18.81
N ASN A 262 -8.53 -4.71 19.45
CA ASN A 262 -7.54 -5.02 20.49
C ASN A 262 -6.51 -6.10 20.06
N GLY A 263 -6.03 -6.02 18.82
CA GLY A 263 -5.04 -6.95 18.27
C GLY A 263 -5.61 -8.31 17.84
N GLN A 264 -6.91 -8.52 17.94
CA GLN A 264 -7.58 -9.76 17.54
C GLN A 264 -8.45 -9.54 16.30
N LEU A 265 -8.47 -10.52 15.42
CA LEU A 265 -9.35 -10.54 14.25
C LEU A 265 -10.75 -11.01 14.67
N LYS A 266 -11.73 -10.11 14.55
CA LYS A 266 -13.13 -10.39 14.90
C LYS A 266 -14.04 -10.23 13.70
N VAL A 267 -15.05 -11.09 13.60
CA VAL A 267 -16.08 -11.03 12.55
C VAL A 267 -16.80 -9.70 12.64
N LEU A 268 -16.92 -9.02 11.52
CA LEU A 268 -17.65 -7.78 11.40
C LEU A 268 -19.08 -8.06 10.92
N LYS A 269 -20.04 -8.01 11.85
CA LYS A 269 -21.45 -8.30 11.58
C LYS A 269 -22.24 -7.09 11.07
N GLU A 270 -21.79 -5.90 11.43
CA GLU A 270 -22.49 -4.63 11.17
C GLU A 270 -21.84 -3.82 10.02
N LYS A 271 -22.09 -2.52 10.01
CA LYS A 271 -21.54 -1.58 9.03
C LYS A 271 -20.01 -1.65 8.97
N LEU A 272 -19.44 -1.64 7.75
CA LEU A 272 -18.00 -1.55 7.57
C LEU A 272 -17.51 -0.22 8.14
N PRO A 273 -16.47 -0.23 8.99
CA PRO A 273 -15.82 1.00 9.39
C PRO A 273 -15.06 1.60 8.19
N TYR A 274 -14.90 2.91 8.16
CA TYR A 274 -13.92 3.57 7.28
C TYR A 274 -12.51 3.28 7.78
N THR A 275 -12.05 2.07 7.56
CA THR A 275 -10.76 1.57 8.00
C THR A 275 -10.43 0.27 7.28
N SER A 276 -9.31 -0.30 7.64
CA SER A 276 -8.84 -1.55 7.06
C SER A 276 -9.64 -2.75 7.57
N VAL A 277 -10.04 -3.60 6.65
CA VAL A 277 -10.73 -4.87 6.94
C VAL A 277 -10.02 -6.03 6.25
N VAL A 278 -10.23 -7.23 6.77
CA VAL A 278 -9.82 -8.50 6.17
C VAL A 278 -11.07 -9.23 5.69
N ALA A 279 -11.10 -9.66 4.44
CA ALA A 279 -12.15 -10.55 3.96
C ALA A 279 -11.55 -11.93 3.65
N LYS A 280 -12.16 -12.96 4.21
CA LYS A 280 -11.76 -14.37 4.02
C LYS A 280 -12.88 -15.14 3.37
N PRO A 281 -12.58 -16.01 2.41
CA PRO A 281 -13.59 -16.89 1.84
C PRO A 281 -14.17 -17.78 2.95
N LEU A 282 -15.45 -18.04 2.87
CA LEU A 282 -16.11 -19.11 3.64
C LEU A 282 -15.70 -20.45 3.02
N GLU A 283 -15.43 -21.42 3.87
CA GLU A 283 -15.08 -22.79 3.47
C GLU A 283 -16.27 -23.49 2.78
#